data_5956444160f10bc408c021b080984bb1
#
_entry.id   5956444160f10bc408c021b080984bb1
#
_cell.length_a   1.000
_cell.length_b   1.000
_cell.length_c   1.000
_cell.angle_alpha   90.00
_cell.angle_beta   90.00
_cell.angle_gamma   90.00
#
_symmetry.space_group_name_H-M   'P 1'
#
loop_
_entity.id
_entity.type
_entity.pdbx_description
1 polymer ?
#
loop_
_entity_poly.entity_id
_entity_poly.type
_entity_poly.pdbx_seq_one_letter_code
_entity_poly.pdbx_strand_id
1 'polypeptide(L)'
;MVLFIILAILVVILIAIGVLFYMRSNKRNLIEKTEERKNEIEQLPLDDNLRKLTGLNLKGETKTKYDAMKKDNTETTNKYLAPVEEKIQNAEEFLEKFKFTAAQTEIDDAHELMDQYEENYQHQVTQVDDIINLHKENEALYEKCKVDYREMKRDVLANRHQFGEAAEPLENEIENYEPKLNEYESLKSEGNYVQAHNHIVALQDQIKNLKFYMDEIPELIRETQKELPGQFQDLKYGCRDLKVEGYDLDHVKVDGTIQSLKTELSFVEPMISRLELDEANNKLGNINDKLDEMYDLIEYEVKAKNEVEETKDIITDDLFKAKDMNYTLQTEIEYVRENYHINESDAQSVRQFENEIQSLISVYDDILKETSKSAVRYSEVQDNLQYLEDHVSVINKEQDKLQNHLIQLREDEAEAEDNLLRVQSKKEEVYRRLLASNLTSVPERFIIMKNEIDNEVREVNDQFSERPIHVKQLKDKVAKIVIQMNTFEDEANDVLVNAVYAEKLIQYGNRYRKDHHHVDKSLNEAERLFKNNRYKRAIEIAEEALESVEPGITKHIEEQVIKE
;
A
#
# COMPACT_ATOMS: atom_id res chain seq x y z
N MET A 1 -25.46 81.65 -52.30
CA MET A 1 -25.00 80.95 -51.09
C MET A 1 -26.14 80.82 -50.06
N VAL A 2 -26.84 81.93 -49.68
CA VAL A 2 -27.90 81.89 -48.64
C VAL A 2 -29.05 80.93 -49.00
N LEU A 3 -29.50 80.85 -50.25
CA LEU A 3 -30.59 79.98 -50.68
C LEU A 3 -30.23 78.52 -50.60
N PHE A 4 -28.97 78.08 -50.86
CA PHE A 4 -28.47 76.70 -50.69
C PHE A 4 -28.38 76.28 -49.25
N ILE A 5 -28.06 77.22 -48.35
CA ILE A 5 -28.01 76.95 -46.89
C ILE A 5 -29.44 76.75 -46.35
N ILE A 6 -30.40 77.56 -46.78
CA ILE A 6 -31.82 77.42 -46.44
C ILE A 6 -32.37 76.04 -46.92
N LEU A 7 -32.04 75.65 -48.18
CA LEU A 7 -32.46 74.36 -48.73
C LEU A 7 -31.84 73.20 -47.99
N ALA A 8 -30.56 73.26 -47.64
CA ALA A 8 -29.88 72.25 -46.84
C ALA A 8 -30.49 72.09 -45.42
N ILE A 9 -30.81 73.20 -44.75
CA ILE A 9 -31.50 73.20 -43.45
C ILE A 9 -32.89 72.59 -43.60
N LEU A 10 -33.64 72.91 -44.68
CA LEU A 10 -34.97 72.36 -44.93
C LEU A 10 -34.92 70.82 -45.12
N VAL A 11 -33.91 70.30 -45.86
CA VAL A 11 -33.67 68.85 -46.04
C VAL A 11 -33.32 68.18 -44.74
N VAL A 12 -32.46 68.79 -43.90
CA VAL A 12 -32.11 68.25 -42.59
C VAL A 12 -33.36 68.20 -41.66
N ILE A 13 -34.23 69.24 -41.68
CA ILE A 13 -35.48 69.27 -40.96
C ILE A 13 -36.43 68.17 -41.45
N LEU A 14 -36.58 67.95 -42.75
CA LEU A 14 -37.42 66.88 -43.29
C LEU A 14 -36.90 65.47 -42.90
N ILE A 15 -35.59 65.28 -42.96
CA ILE A 15 -34.97 63.99 -42.47
C ILE A 15 -35.23 63.83 -40.99
N ALA A 16 -35.04 64.83 -40.14
CA ALA A 16 -35.31 64.79 -38.73
C ALA A 16 -36.78 64.48 -38.44
N ILE A 17 -37.72 65.10 -39.17
CA ILE A 17 -39.16 64.78 -39.04
C ILE A 17 -39.43 63.30 -39.46
N GLY A 18 -38.81 62.83 -40.56
CA GLY A 18 -38.91 61.42 -40.99
C GLY A 18 -38.40 60.44 -39.95
N VAL A 19 -37.26 60.73 -39.32
CA VAL A 19 -36.70 59.91 -38.22
C VAL A 19 -37.62 59.91 -37.02
N LEU A 20 -38.18 61.07 -36.61
CA LEU A 20 -39.11 61.15 -35.50
C LEU A 20 -40.39 60.34 -35.78
N PHE A 21 -40.94 60.41 -36.96
CA PHE A 21 -42.09 59.61 -37.38
C PHE A 21 -41.79 58.10 -37.41
N TYR A 22 -40.62 57.71 -37.92
CA TYR A 22 -40.17 56.32 -37.92
C TYR A 22 -39.99 55.80 -36.47
N MET A 23 -39.33 56.54 -35.61
CA MET A 23 -39.18 56.19 -34.19
C MET A 23 -40.53 56.06 -33.47
N ARG A 24 -41.46 56.97 -33.75
CA ARG A 24 -42.82 56.97 -33.21
C ARG A 24 -43.59 55.71 -33.65
N SER A 25 -43.53 55.35 -34.92
CA SER A 25 -44.19 54.16 -35.49
C SER A 25 -43.63 52.89 -34.87
N ASN A 26 -42.30 52.78 -34.76
CA ASN A 26 -41.63 51.61 -34.20
C ASN A 26 -41.97 51.42 -32.68
N LYS A 27 -42.01 52.52 -31.91
CA LYS A 27 -42.39 52.45 -30.50
C LYS A 27 -43.86 52.14 -30.28
N ARG A 28 -44.74 52.62 -31.19
CA ARG A 28 -46.17 52.28 -31.15
C ARG A 28 -46.42 50.79 -31.35
N ASN A 29 -45.73 50.18 -32.34
CA ASN A 29 -45.79 48.72 -32.57
C ASN A 29 -45.26 47.94 -31.36
N LEU A 30 -44.27 48.49 -30.62
CA LEU A 30 -43.74 47.83 -29.41
C LEU A 30 -44.78 47.90 -28.25
N ILE A 31 -45.44 49.04 -28.07
CA ILE A 31 -46.53 49.17 -27.08
C ILE A 31 -47.65 48.20 -27.40
N GLU A 32 -48.14 48.11 -28.65
CA GLU A 32 -49.18 47.18 -29.10
C GLU A 32 -48.80 45.74 -28.80
N LYS A 33 -47.55 45.32 -29.03
CA LYS A 33 -47.06 43.98 -28.68
C LYS A 33 -46.98 43.76 -27.14
N THR A 34 -46.66 44.79 -26.40
CA THR A 34 -46.67 44.72 -24.92
C THR A 34 -48.06 44.54 -24.36
N GLU A 35 -49.04 45.21 -24.99
CA GLU A 35 -50.45 45.05 -24.65
C GLU A 35 -51.01 43.68 -25.06
N GLU A 36 -50.62 43.15 -26.25
CA GLU A 36 -50.94 41.80 -26.67
C GLU A 36 -50.40 40.77 -25.64
N ARG A 37 -49.12 40.87 -25.26
CA ARG A 37 -48.53 40.01 -24.26
C ARG A 37 -49.25 40.11 -22.91
N LYS A 38 -49.60 41.31 -22.44
CA LYS A 38 -50.40 41.45 -21.22
C LYS A 38 -51.72 40.70 -21.29
N ASN A 39 -52.44 40.84 -22.43
CA ASN A 39 -53.73 40.16 -22.65
C ASN A 39 -53.57 38.64 -22.69
N GLU A 40 -52.43 38.12 -23.22
CA GLU A 40 -52.12 36.67 -23.18
C GLU A 40 -51.89 36.22 -21.74
N ILE A 41 -51.17 37.00 -20.92
CA ILE A 41 -50.90 36.70 -19.53
C ILE A 41 -52.20 36.75 -18.70
N GLU A 42 -53.08 37.69 -18.92
CA GLU A 42 -54.36 37.77 -18.24
C GLU A 42 -55.31 36.58 -18.55
N GLN A 43 -55.12 35.93 -19.69
CA GLN A 43 -55.86 34.74 -20.07
C GLN A 43 -55.29 33.43 -19.52
N LEU A 44 -54.16 33.47 -18.78
CA LEU A 44 -53.58 32.27 -18.18
C LEU A 44 -54.55 31.57 -17.23
N PRO A 45 -54.69 30.23 -17.33
CA PRO A 45 -55.81 29.51 -16.67
C PRO A 45 -55.55 29.15 -15.19
N LEU A 46 -54.88 29.97 -14.39
CA LEU A 46 -54.62 29.65 -12.97
C LEU A 46 -55.92 29.51 -12.16
N ASP A 47 -56.89 30.38 -12.43
CA ASP A 47 -58.21 30.29 -11.78
C ASP A 47 -58.93 28.96 -12.13
N ASP A 48 -58.74 28.39 -13.32
CA ASP A 48 -59.33 27.12 -13.67
C ASP A 48 -58.62 25.93 -12.97
N ASN A 49 -57.31 26.04 -12.74
CA ASN A 49 -56.58 25.07 -11.96
C ASN A 49 -56.93 25.12 -10.46
N LEU A 50 -57.05 26.30 -9.89
CA LEU A 50 -57.57 26.49 -8.52
C LEU A 50 -59.01 26.01 -8.38
N ARG A 51 -59.87 26.16 -9.42
CA ARG A 51 -61.24 25.60 -9.45
C ARG A 51 -61.29 24.09 -9.44
N LYS A 52 -60.30 23.38 -10.06
CA LYS A 52 -60.19 21.93 -9.96
C LYS A 52 -60.00 21.49 -8.51
N LEU A 53 -59.23 22.23 -7.72
CA LEU A 53 -59.02 21.97 -6.29
C LEU A 53 -60.31 22.24 -5.47
N THR A 54 -61.12 23.27 -5.81
CA THR A 54 -62.39 23.54 -5.10
C THR A 54 -63.39 22.40 -5.24
N GLY A 55 -63.36 21.62 -6.32
CA GLY A 55 -64.16 20.44 -6.50
C GLY A 55 -63.85 19.29 -5.53
N LEU A 56 -62.69 19.33 -4.84
CA LEU A 56 -62.21 18.31 -3.91
C LEU A 56 -62.64 18.53 -2.45
N ASN A 57 -63.51 19.49 -2.15
CA ASN A 57 -64.01 19.79 -0.78
C ASN A 57 -62.89 19.88 0.28
N LEU A 58 -61.83 20.66 0.01
CA LEU A 58 -60.64 20.77 0.84
C LEU A 58 -60.92 21.18 2.28
N LYS A 59 -60.28 20.52 3.26
CA LYS A 59 -60.31 20.85 4.69
C LYS A 59 -58.93 20.71 5.31
N GLY A 60 -58.82 21.09 6.58
CA GLY A 60 -57.60 20.96 7.37
C GLY A 60 -56.39 21.66 6.76
N GLU A 61 -55.25 21.01 6.80
CA GLU A 61 -53.96 21.54 6.31
C GLU A 61 -53.98 21.79 4.80
N THR A 62 -54.64 20.94 4.03
CA THR A 62 -54.77 21.12 2.58
C THR A 62 -55.56 22.37 2.23
N LYS A 63 -56.62 22.69 3.02
CA LYS A 63 -57.39 23.93 2.85
C LYS A 63 -56.53 25.16 3.23
N THR A 64 -55.75 25.07 4.28
CA THR A 64 -54.85 26.15 4.67
C THR A 64 -53.84 26.45 3.57
N LYS A 65 -53.27 25.43 2.95
CA LYS A 65 -52.36 25.58 1.79
C LYS A 65 -53.10 26.20 0.59
N TYR A 66 -54.30 25.72 0.27
CA TYR A 66 -55.10 26.29 -0.81
C TYR A 66 -55.45 27.76 -0.57
N ASP A 67 -55.88 28.12 0.64
CA ASP A 67 -56.23 29.53 1.00
C ASP A 67 -55.01 30.43 0.92
N ALA A 68 -53.83 29.92 1.32
CA ALA A 68 -52.54 30.61 1.17
C ALA A 68 -52.19 30.83 -0.32
N MET A 69 -52.33 29.82 -1.15
CA MET A 69 -52.06 29.92 -2.60
C MET A 69 -53.02 30.93 -3.26
N LYS A 70 -54.32 30.92 -2.89
CA LYS A 70 -55.31 31.86 -3.41
C LYS A 70 -54.98 33.30 -3.02
N LYS A 71 -54.51 33.52 -1.77
CA LYS A 71 -54.06 34.84 -1.29
C LYS A 71 -52.84 35.28 -2.05
N ASP A 72 -51.84 34.39 -2.20
CA ASP A 72 -50.59 34.65 -2.92
C ASP A 72 -50.88 35.01 -4.40
N ASN A 73 -51.78 34.27 -5.08
CA ASN A 73 -52.19 34.61 -6.44
C ASN A 73 -52.78 36.06 -6.52
N THR A 74 -53.65 36.41 -5.57
CA THR A 74 -54.25 37.75 -5.53
C THR A 74 -53.17 38.83 -5.28
N GLU A 75 -52.22 38.56 -4.37
CA GLU A 75 -51.08 39.44 -4.09
C GLU A 75 -50.17 39.57 -5.30
N THR A 76 -49.84 38.48 -5.99
CA THR A 76 -49.01 38.43 -7.19
C THR A 76 -49.65 39.25 -8.31
N THR A 77 -50.94 39.05 -8.57
CA THR A 77 -51.71 39.81 -9.59
C THR A 77 -51.71 41.28 -9.31
N ASN A 78 -52.00 41.70 -8.05
CA ASN A 78 -52.02 43.11 -7.69
C ASN A 78 -50.64 43.76 -7.73
N LYS A 79 -49.60 43.03 -7.41
CA LYS A 79 -48.22 43.55 -7.33
C LYS A 79 -47.55 43.67 -8.69
N TYR A 80 -47.74 42.70 -9.57
CA TYR A 80 -46.99 42.60 -10.80
C TYR A 80 -47.84 42.86 -12.06
N LEU A 81 -49.09 42.40 -12.12
CA LEU A 81 -49.91 42.55 -13.31
C LEU A 81 -50.71 43.85 -13.34
N ALA A 82 -51.33 44.26 -12.21
CA ALA A 82 -52.11 45.48 -12.15
C ALA A 82 -51.32 46.74 -12.53
N PRO A 83 -50.00 46.92 -12.14
CA PRO A 83 -49.24 48.09 -12.54
C PRO A 83 -48.84 48.13 -14.01
N VAL A 84 -48.91 47.00 -14.74
CA VAL A 84 -48.54 46.93 -16.18
C VAL A 84 -49.41 47.85 -17.03
N GLU A 85 -50.71 47.93 -16.73
CA GLU A 85 -51.65 48.82 -17.41
C GLU A 85 -51.24 50.30 -17.31
N GLU A 86 -50.87 50.73 -16.10
CA GLU A 86 -50.37 52.08 -15.85
C GLU A 86 -49.08 52.36 -16.61
N LYS A 87 -48.15 51.40 -16.66
CA LYS A 87 -46.89 51.49 -17.42
C LYS A 87 -47.15 51.61 -18.91
N ILE A 88 -48.08 50.84 -19.49
CA ILE A 88 -48.46 50.95 -20.89
C ILE A 88 -49.07 52.34 -21.19
N GLN A 89 -49.99 52.81 -20.37
CA GLN A 89 -50.58 54.15 -20.51
C GLN A 89 -49.55 55.25 -20.41
N ASN A 90 -48.60 55.17 -19.48
CA ASN A 90 -47.50 56.13 -19.36
C ASN A 90 -46.60 56.10 -20.60
N ALA A 91 -46.30 54.91 -21.14
CA ALA A 91 -45.51 54.76 -22.37
C ALA A 91 -46.20 55.43 -23.58
N GLU A 92 -47.54 55.30 -23.72
CA GLU A 92 -48.34 55.97 -24.73
C GLU A 92 -48.29 57.51 -24.56
N GLU A 93 -48.47 58.02 -23.33
CA GLU A 93 -48.40 59.45 -23.04
C GLU A 93 -47.01 60.03 -23.38
N PHE A 94 -45.91 59.33 -23.03
CA PHE A 94 -44.56 59.74 -23.39
C PHE A 94 -44.31 59.70 -24.91
N LEU A 95 -44.91 58.72 -25.61
CA LEU A 95 -44.82 58.62 -27.06
C LEU A 95 -45.54 59.81 -27.76
N GLU A 96 -46.68 60.24 -27.25
CA GLU A 96 -47.40 61.43 -27.75
C GLU A 96 -46.58 62.72 -27.59
N LYS A 97 -45.79 62.78 -26.50
CA LYS A 97 -44.91 63.93 -26.17
C LYS A 97 -43.52 63.81 -26.87
N PHE A 98 -43.32 62.85 -27.78
CA PHE A 98 -42.05 62.55 -28.44
C PHE A 98 -40.87 62.25 -27.51
N LYS A 99 -41.13 61.74 -26.29
CA LYS A 99 -40.12 61.34 -25.30
C LYS A 99 -39.81 59.84 -25.40
N PHE A 100 -39.15 59.43 -26.49
CA PHE A 100 -38.94 58.03 -26.87
C PHE A 100 -38.14 57.21 -25.84
N THR A 101 -37.15 57.78 -25.16
CA THR A 101 -36.39 57.13 -24.09
C THR A 101 -37.24 56.83 -22.90
N ALA A 102 -38.05 57.79 -22.45
CA ALA A 102 -38.97 57.58 -21.32
C ALA A 102 -40.03 56.53 -21.66
N ALA A 103 -40.59 56.58 -22.89
CA ALA A 103 -41.52 55.54 -23.36
C ALA A 103 -40.86 54.16 -23.36
N GLN A 104 -39.58 54.02 -23.73
CA GLN A 104 -38.85 52.76 -23.72
C GLN A 104 -38.69 52.23 -22.27
N THR A 105 -38.32 53.10 -21.32
CA THR A 105 -38.17 52.69 -19.92
C THR A 105 -39.48 52.13 -19.34
N GLU A 106 -40.61 52.77 -19.63
CA GLU A 106 -41.92 52.28 -19.15
C GLU A 106 -42.31 50.96 -19.81
N ILE A 107 -41.95 50.75 -21.08
CA ILE A 107 -42.14 49.46 -21.79
C ILE A 107 -41.27 48.40 -21.17
N ASP A 108 -39.98 48.67 -20.93
CA ASP A 108 -39.04 47.74 -20.31
C ASP A 108 -39.47 47.38 -18.90
N ASP A 109 -39.93 48.36 -18.09
CA ASP A 109 -40.53 48.13 -16.76
C ASP A 109 -41.78 47.22 -16.82
N ALA A 110 -42.65 47.49 -17.85
CA ALA A 110 -43.83 46.63 -18.07
C ALA A 110 -43.44 45.18 -18.39
N HIS A 111 -42.42 44.98 -19.22
CA HIS A 111 -41.92 43.65 -19.52
C HIS A 111 -41.32 42.98 -18.27
N GLU A 112 -40.52 43.70 -17.48
CA GLU A 112 -39.97 43.16 -16.21
C GLU A 112 -41.08 42.70 -15.25
N LEU A 113 -42.13 43.52 -15.11
CA LEU A 113 -43.29 43.15 -14.26
C LEU A 113 -44.01 41.90 -14.80
N MET A 114 -44.19 41.80 -16.12
CA MET A 114 -44.80 40.64 -16.74
C MET A 114 -43.95 39.38 -16.58
N ASP A 115 -42.62 39.48 -16.75
CA ASP A 115 -41.69 38.36 -16.54
C ASP A 115 -41.75 37.86 -15.10
N GLN A 116 -41.77 38.79 -14.11
CA GLN A 116 -41.92 38.44 -12.68
C GLN A 116 -43.27 37.78 -12.39
N TYR A 117 -44.35 38.23 -13.03
CA TYR A 117 -45.64 37.58 -12.92
C TYR A 117 -45.66 36.17 -13.46
N GLU A 118 -45.09 35.94 -14.66
CA GLU A 118 -45.00 34.63 -15.29
C GLU A 118 -44.20 33.63 -14.46
N GLU A 119 -43.07 34.06 -13.86
CA GLU A 119 -42.27 33.23 -12.96
C GLU A 119 -43.06 32.79 -11.74
N ASN A 120 -43.74 33.71 -11.09
CA ASN A 120 -44.59 33.40 -9.94
C ASN A 120 -45.79 32.53 -10.31
N TYR A 121 -46.40 32.78 -11.50
CA TYR A 121 -47.49 31.97 -12.04
C TYR A 121 -47.06 30.51 -12.21
N GLN A 122 -45.88 30.24 -12.83
CA GLN A 122 -45.35 28.88 -13.00
C GLN A 122 -45.11 28.17 -11.67
N HIS A 123 -44.61 28.91 -10.68
CA HIS A 123 -44.44 28.36 -9.34
C HIS A 123 -45.80 27.98 -8.69
N GLN A 124 -46.83 28.80 -8.86
CA GLN A 124 -48.18 28.53 -8.32
C GLN A 124 -48.85 27.35 -9.04
N VAL A 125 -48.66 27.24 -10.37
CA VAL A 125 -49.17 26.07 -11.15
C VAL A 125 -48.52 24.78 -10.62
N THR A 126 -47.21 24.79 -10.38
CA THR A 126 -46.51 23.61 -9.84
C THR A 126 -47.10 23.23 -8.48
N GLN A 127 -47.32 24.17 -7.57
CA GLN A 127 -47.93 23.87 -6.26
C GLN A 127 -49.33 23.29 -6.36
N VAL A 128 -50.17 23.76 -7.31
CA VAL A 128 -51.51 23.19 -7.56
C VAL A 128 -51.42 21.75 -8.07
N ASP A 129 -50.52 21.51 -9.04
CA ASP A 129 -50.27 20.19 -9.59
C ASP A 129 -49.74 19.21 -8.52
N ASP A 130 -48.88 19.69 -7.60
CA ASP A 130 -48.41 18.90 -6.46
C ASP A 130 -49.57 18.40 -5.58
N ILE A 131 -50.58 19.23 -5.28
CA ILE A 131 -51.76 18.80 -4.50
C ILE A 131 -52.62 17.79 -5.27
N ILE A 132 -52.77 17.98 -6.58
CA ILE A 132 -53.54 17.05 -7.42
C ILE A 132 -52.82 15.70 -7.52
N ASN A 133 -51.51 15.72 -7.71
CA ASN A 133 -50.65 14.51 -7.78
C ASN A 133 -50.63 13.79 -6.43
N LEU A 134 -50.51 14.54 -5.34
CA LEU A 134 -50.54 14.01 -3.97
C LEU A 134 -51.82 13.18 -3.74
N HIS A 135 -52.97 13.65 -4.23
CA HIS A 135 -54.22 12.88 -4.13
C HIS A 135 -54.13 11.54 -4.87
N LYS A 136 -53.59 11.51 -6.10
CA LYS A 136 -53.41 10.28 -6.89
C LYS A 136 -52.40 9.34 -6.25
N GLU A 137 -51.30 9.86 -5.77
CA GLU A 137 -50.27 9.09 -5.05
C GLU A 137 -50.86 8.45 -3.80
N ASN A 138 -51.62 9.21 -3.01
CA ASN A 138 -52.31 8.71 -1.83
C ASN A 138 -53.25 7.54 -2.13
N GLU A 139 -53.98 7.62 -3.22
CA GLU A 139 -54.86 6.51 -3.64
C GLU A 139 -54.06 5.25 -4.02
N ALA A 140 -52.97 5.40 -4.77
CA ALA A 140 -52.11 4.29 -5.15
C ALA A 140 -51.44 3.64 -3.93
N LEU A 141 -50.95 4.46 -2.99
CA LEU A 141 -50.35 4.00 -1.71
C LEU A 141 -51.37 3.27 -0.85
N TYR A 142 -52.58 3.80 -0.74
CA TYR A 142 -53.68 3.19 0.04
C TYR A 142 -54.06 1.81 -0.51
N GLU A 143 -54.30 1.70 -1.82
CA GLU A 143 -54.65 0.41 -2.43
C GLU A 143 -53.51 -0.61 -2.24
N LYS A 144 -52.26 -0.16 -2.34
CA LYS A 144 -51.11 -1.02 -2.05
C LYS A 144 -51.10 -1.48 -0.59
N CYS A 145 -51.23 -0.56 0.36
CA CYS A 145 -51.29 -0.91 1.79
C CYS A 145 -52.42 -1.87 2.11
N LYS A 146 -53.57 -1.69 1.47
CA LYS A 146 -54.74 -2.56 1.64
C LYS A 146 -54.51 -3.98 1.06
N VAL A 147 -53.82 -4.10 -0.05
CA VAL A 147 -53.39 -5.39 -0.60
C VAL A 147 -52.40 -6.06 0.33
N ASP A 148 -51.31 -5.37 0.71
CA ASP A 148 -50.29 -5.88 1.62
C ASP A 148 -50.89 -6.33 2.96
N TYR A 149 -51.80 -5.52 3.56
CA TYR A 149 -52.52 -5.88 4.78
C TYR A 149 -53.30 -7.20 4.65
N ARG A 150 -54.02 -7.38 3.52
CA ARG A 150 -54.82 -8.62 3.28
C ARG A 150 -53.93 -9.82 3.05
N GLU A 151 -52.81 -9.64 2.35
CA GLU A 151 -51.83 -10.70 2.13
C GLU A 151 -51.21 -11.13 3.44
N MET A 152 -50.66 -10.21 4.25
CA MET A 152 -50.09 -10.50 5.55
C MET A 152 -51.07 -11.22 6.47
N LYS A 153 -52.32 -10.75 6.56
CA LYS A 153 -53.36 -11.39 7.37
C LYS A 153 -53.62 -12.83 6.93
N ARG A 154 -53.68 -13.08 5.61
CA ARG A 154 -53.83 -14.41 5.05
C ARG A 154 -52.63 -15.30 5.32
N ASP A 155 -51.41 -14.75 5.14
CA ASP A 155 -50.16 -15.51 5.25
C ASP A 155 -49.86 -15.92 6.70
N VAL A 156 -50.13 -15.05 7.66
CA VAL A 156 -50.00 -15.41 9.11
C VAL A 156 -51.00 -16.50 9.49
N LEU A 157 -52.26 -16.39 9.04
CA LEU A 157 -53.27 -17.42 9.34
C LEU A 157 -52.99 -18.77 8.65
N ALA A 158 -52.50 -18.74 7.40
CA ALA A 158 -52.19 -19.96 6.65
C ALA A 158 -50.94 -20.67 7.19
N ASN A 159 -49.94 -19.91 7.63
CA ASN A 159 -48.61 -20.41 8.02
C ASN A 159 -48.35 -20.25 9.54
N ARG A 160 -49.38 -20.19 10.37
CA ARG A 160 -49.30 -19.95 11.81
C ARG A 160 -48.26 -20.84 12.51
N HIS A 161 -48.12 -22.08 12.04
CA HIS A 161 -47.17 -23.04 12.58
C HIS A 161 -45.68 -22.65 12.36
N GLN A 162 -45.38 -21.83 11.34
CA GLN A 162 -44.01 -21.35 11.06
C GLN A 162 -43.64 -20.17 11.95
N PHE A 163 -44.62 -19.41 12.44
CA PHE A 163 -44.41 -18.27 13.31
C PHE A 163 -44.38 -18.62 14.81
N GLY A 164 -44.77 -19.85 15.17
CA GLY A 164 -44.79 -20.32 16.54
C GLY A 164 -45.54 -19.37 17.50
N GLU A 165 -44.92 -19.00 18.60
CA GLU A 165 -45.48 -18.05 19.59
C GLU A 165 -45.55 -16.60 19.09
N ALA A 166 -44.82 -16.22 18.05
CA ALA A 166 -44.86 -14.90 17.46
C ALA A 166 -46.13 -14.66 16.61
N ALA A 167 -46.88 -15.73 16.27
CA ALA A 167 -48.10 -15.63 15.43
C ALA A 167 -49.16 -14.71 16.04
N GLU A 168 -49.44 -14.80 17.34
CA GLU A 168 -50.43 -13.96 18.01
C GLU A 168 -50.04 -12.49 18.07
N PRO A 169 -48.79 -12.12 18.45
CA PRO A 169 -48.31 -10.72 18.33
C PRO A 169 -48.34 -10.18 16.90
N LEU A 170 -48.00 -10.99 15.89
CA LEU A 170 -48.12 -10.60 14.47
C LEU A 170 -49.59 -10.34 14.06
N GLU A 171 -50.49 -11.23 14.45
CA GLU A 171 -51.94 -11.05 14.20
C GLU A 171 -52.43 -9.74 14.82
N ASN A 172 -52.09 -9.48 16.08
CA ASN A 172 -52.45 -8.24 16.79
C ASN A 172 -51.91 -6.99 16.10
N GLU A 173 -50.64 -7.03 15.65
CA GLU A 173 -50.04 -5.87 14.99
C GLU A 173 -50.69 -5.65 13.60
N ILE A 174 -51.00 -6.72 12.85
CA ILE A 174 -51.72 -6.63 11.58
C ILE A 174 -53.13 -6.05 11.80
N GLU A 175 -53.86 -6.48 12.85
CA GLU A 175 -55.18 -5.95 13.16
C GLU A 175 -55.17 -4.46 13.49
N ASN A 176 -54.08 -3.95 14.09
CA ASN A 176 -53.91 -2.52 14.35
C ASN A 176 -53.80 -1.66 13.07
N TYR A 177 -53.62 -2.25 11.90
CA TYR A 177 -53.57 -1.50 10.63
C TYR A 177 -54.96 -1.19 10.07
N GLU A 178 -55.98 -1.97 10.39
CA GLU A 178 -57.35 -1.72 9.92
C GLU A 178 -57.91 -0.36 10.43
N PRO A 179 -57.81 0.01 11.71
CA PRO A 179 -58.17 1.35 12.18
C PRO A 179 -57.38 2.44 11.46
N LYS A 180 -56.08 2.24 11.18
CA LYS A 180 -55.23 3.23 10.49
C LYS A 180 -55.65 3.41 9.02
N LEU A 181 -56.06 2.35 8.34
CA LEU A 181 -56.59 2.43 7.00
C LEU A 181 -57.92 3.17 6.97
N ASN A 182 -58.79 2.97 7.98
CA ASN A 182 -60.07 3.68 8.13
C ASN A 182 -59.85 5.19 8.46
N GLU A 183 -58.81 5.52 9.25
CA GLU A 183 -58.42 6.91 9.54
C GLU A 183 -57.95 7.63 8.26
N TYR A 184 -57.19 6.95 7.39
CA TYR A 184 -56.84 7.51 6.08
C TYR A 184 -58.09 7.81 5.23
N GLU A 185 -59.06 6.89 5.18
CA GLU A 185 -60.34 7.13 4.44
C GLU A 185 -61.14 8.31 5.02
N SER A 186 -61.11 8.49 6.34
CA SER A 186 -61.72 9.67 6.99
C SER A 186 -61.02 10.95 6.55
N LEU A 187 -59.67 11.02 6.65
CA LEU A 187 -58.88 12.18 6.24
C LEU A 187 -59.07 12.52 4.74
N LYS A 188 -59.15 11.47 3.88
CA LYS A 188 -59.45 11.65 2.48
C LYS A 188 -60.87 12.19 2.25
N SER A 189 -61.86 11.62 2.91
CA SER A 189 -63.27 12.04 2.77
C SER A 189 -63.48 13.49 3.28
N GLU A 190 -62.70 13.91 4.25
CA GLU A 190 -62.65 15.28 4.76
C GLU A 190 -61.87 16.23 3.85
N GLY A 191 -61.21 15.76 2.80
CA GLY A 191 -60.41 16.59 1.90
C GLY A 191 -59.07 17.05 2.47
N ASN A 192 -58.57 16.40 3.52
CA ASN A 192 -57.27 16.71 4.14
C ASN A 192 -56.15 15.84 3.55
N TYR A 193 -55.83 16.03 2.28
CA TYR A 193 -54.93 15.18 1.50
C TYR A 193 -53.48 15.20 2.00
N VAL A 194 -53.00 16.31 2.62
CA VAL A 194 -51.64 16.43 3.15
C VAL A 194 -51.47 15.53 4.37
N GLN A 195 -52.42 15.61 5.34
CA GLN A 195 -52.39 14.71 6.49
C GLN A 195 -52.62 13.25 6.08
N ALA A 196 -53.50 12.99 5.13
CA ALA A 196 -53.72 11.67 4.58
C ALA A 196 -52.45 11.08 3.96
N HIS A 197 -51.65 11.92 3.27
CA HIS A 197 -50.37 11.50 2.72
C HIS A 197 -49.41 11.08 3.82
N ASN A 198 -49.17 11.95 4.80
CA ASN A 198 -48.26 11.65 5.90
C ASN A 198 -48.71 10.39 6.66
N HIS A 199 -49.98 10.19 6.84
CA HIS A 199 -50.53 9.02 7.51
C HIS A 199 -50.32 7.73 6.69
N ILE A 200 -50.61 7.75 5.39
CA ILE A 200 -50.48 6.55 4.54
C ILE A 200 -49.02 6.16 4.29
N VAL A 201 -48.10 7.12 4.18
CA VAL A 201 -46.64 6.88 4.07
C VAL A 201 -46.11 6.22 5.36
N ALA A 202 -46.49 6.77 6.52
CA ALA A 202 -46.10 6.19 7.82
C ALA A 202 -46.68 4.74 7.97
N LEU A 203 -47.92 4.52 7.53
CA LEU A 203 -48.51 3.18 7.55
C LEU A 203 -47.80 2.23 6.58
N GLN A 204 -47.44 2.71 5.39
CA GLN A 204 -46.69 1.90 4.42
C GLN A 204 -45.35 1.43 4.99
N ASP A 205 -44.63 2.30 5.68
CA ASP A 205 -43.35 1.94 6.31
C ASP A 205 -43.53 0.93 7.44
N GLN A 206 -44.59 1.05 8.24
CA GLN A 206 -44.94 0.06 9.27
C GLN A 206 -45.27 -1.29 8.65
N ILE A 207 -46.08 -1.30 7.57
CA ILE A 207 -46.41 -2.52 6.85
C ILE A 207 -45.18 -3.20 6.23
N LYS A 208 -44.26 -2.42 5.65
CA LYS A 208 -42.99 -2.93 5.12
C LYS A 208 -42.14 -3.58 6.20
N ASN A 209 -42.01 -2.92 7.35
CA ASN A 209 -41.24 -3.43 8.47
C ASN A 209 -41.83 -4.73 9.01
N LEU A 210 -43.15 -4.79 9.17
CA LEU A 210 -43.79 -5.99 9.65
C LEU A 210 -43.69 -7.14 8.65
N LYS A 211 -43.78 -6.86 7.34
CA LYS A 211 -43.57 -7.85 6.29
C LYS A 211 -42.17 -8.42 6.31
N PHE A 212 -41.17 -7.55 6.51
CA PHE A 212 -39.79 -7.98 6.72
C PHE A 212 -39.65 -8.90 7.96
N TYR A 213 -40.32 -8.57 9.06
CA TYR A 213 -40.33 -9.42 10.26
C TYR A 213 -40.99 -10.79 9.98
N MET A 214 -42.08 -10.80 9.20
CA MET A 214 -42.74 -12.05 8.82
C MET A 214 -41.85 -12.97 7.98
N ASP A 215 -40.99 -12.42 7.14
CA ASP A 215 -40.04 -13.18 6.34
C ASP A 215 -38.85 -13.72 7.21
N GLU A 216 -38.39 -12.98 8.22
CA GLU A 216 -37.27 -13.37 9.09
C GLU A 216 -37.66 -14.34 10.20
N ILE A 217 -38.84 -14.20 10.83
CA ILE A 217 -39.23 -14.98 12.00
C ILE A 217 -39.15 -16.52 11.77
N PRO A 218 -39.59 -17.09 10.66
CA PRO A 218 -39.51 -18.54 10.41
C PRO A 218 -38.07 -19.05 10.39
N GLU A 219 -37.13 -18.25 9.85
CA GLU A 219 -35.69 -18.58 9.83
C GLU A 219 -35.11 -18.55 11.22
N LEU A 220 -35.40 -17.49 12.00
CA LEU A 220 -34.93 -17.36 13.39
C LEU A 220 -35.46 -18.50 14.28
N ILE A 221 -36.71 -18.89 14.10
CA ILE A 221 -37.29 -20.04 14.84
C ILE A 221 -36.61 -21.35 14.43
N ARG A 222 -36.31 -21.53 13.15
CA ARG A 222 -35.62 -22.73 12.64
C ARG A 222 -34.20 -22.80 13.23
N GLU A 223 -33.47 -21.71 13.21
CA GLU A 223 -32.13 -21.60 13.78
C GLU A 223 -32.15 -21.90 15.29
N THR A 224 -33.06 -21.25 16.01
CA THR A 224 -33.16 -21.37 17.47
C THR A 224 -33.59 -22.77 17.94
N GLN A 225 -34.57 -23.38 17.26
CA GLN A 225 -35.16 -24.64 17.73
C GLN A 225 -34.50 -25.89 17.13
N LYS A 226 -33.85 -25.80 15.96
CA LYS A 226 -33.30 -26.98 15.28
C LYS A 226 -31.81 -26.89 15.00
N GLU A 227 -31.36 -25.82 14.36
CA GLU A 227 -30.00 -25.74 13.86
C GLU A 227 -28.98 -25.63 15.00
N LEU A 228 -29.10 -24.62 15.84
CA LEU A 228 -28.18 -24.43 16.97
C LEU A 228 -28.21 -25.60 17.99
N PRO A 229 -29.38 -26.10 18.42
CA PRO A 229 -29.41 -27.30 19.27
C PRO A 229 -28.78 -28.52 18.59
N GLY A 230 -28.93 -28.69 17.26
CA GLY A 230 -28.25 -29.73 16.51
C GLY A 230 -26.74 -29.57 16.54
N GLN A 231 -26.26 -28.37 16.22
CA GLN A 231 -24.81 -28.06 16.26
C GLN A 231 -24.20 -28.24 17.66
N PHE A 232 -24.90 -27.86 18.72
CA PHE A 232 -24.46 -28.13 20.10
C PHE A 232 -24.31 -29.63 20.39
N GLN A 233 -25.18 -30.43 19.84
CA GLN A 233 -25.13 -31.86 20.00
C GLN A 233 -24.01 -32.50 19.19
N ASP A 234 -23.83 -32.06 17.93
CA ASP A 234 -22.77 -32.52 17.04
C ASP A 234 -21.40 -32.16 17.58
N LEU A 235 -21.23 -30.93 18.10
CA LEU A 235 -20.00 -30.49 18.75
C LEU A 235 -19.68 -31.35 19.98
N LYS A 236 -20.69 -31.64 20.81
CA LYS A 236 -20.52 -32.50 22.01
C LYS A 236 -20.13 -33.94 21.64
N TYR A 237 -20.74 -34.51 20.60
CA TYR A 237 -20.38 -35.85 20.12
C TYR A 237 -18.99 -35.86 19.49
N GLY A 238 -18.68 -34.89 18.62
CA GLY A 238 -17.36 -34.76 18.00
C GLY A 238 -16.24 -34.66 19.06
N CYS A 239 -16.43 -33.81 20.08
CA CYS A 239 -15.45 -33.71 21.19
C CYS A 239 -15.33 -35.01 21.99
N ARG A 240 -16.42 -35.77 22.18
CA ARG A 240 -16.34 -37.06 22.85
C ARG A 240 -15.57 -38.09 22.03
N ASP A 241 -15.78 -38.11 20.71
CA ASP A 241 -15.09 -39.02 19.81
C ASP A 241 -13.59 -38.70 19.77
N LEU A 242 -13.24 -37.42 19.68
CA LEU A 242 -11.83 -36.97 19.76
C LEU A 242 -11.17 -37.34 21.09
N LYS A 243 -11.90 -37.22 22.23
CA LYS A 243 -11.39 -37.69 23.55
C LYS A 243 -11.11 -39.19 23.54
N VAL A 244 -11.93 -40.00 22.87
CA VAL A 244 -11.68 -41.45 22.71
C VAL A 244 -10.44 -41.71 21.84
N GLU A 245 -10.18 -40.83 20.85
CA GLU A 245 -8.99 -40.85 19.98
C GLU A 245 -7.71 -40.31 20.65
N GLY A 246 -7.82 -39.92 21.95
CA GLY A 246 -6.67 -39.50 22.74
C GLY A 246 -6.38 -38.00 22.75
N TYR A 247 -7.33 -37.15 22.35
CA TYR A 247 -7.17 -35.71 22.50
C TYR A 247 -7.56 -35.22 23.89
N ASP A 248 -6.76 -34.37 24.50
CA ASP A 248 -7.13 -33.61 25.70
C ASP A 248 -7.76 -32.27 25.29
N LEU A 249 -9.09 -32.21 25.40
CA LEU A 249 -9.89 -31.02 25.08
C LEU A 249 -10.45 -30.34 26.35
N ASP A 250 -9.90 -30.60 27.55
CA ASP A 250 -10.43 -30.06 28.80
C ASP A 250 -10.27 -28.52 28.86
N HIS A 251 -9.30 -27.96 28.18
CA HIS A 251 -9.08 -26.52 28.07
C HIS A 251 -10.17 -25.80 27.28
N VAL A 252 -10.82 -26.47 26.31
CA VAL A 252 -11.92 -25.91 25.50
C VAL A 252 -13.22 -25.77 26.33
N LYS A 253 -13.35 -26.48 27.43
CA LYS A 253 -14.50 -26.43 28.35
C LYS A 253 -15.86 -26.61 27.69
N VAL A 254 -15.94 -27.49 26.68
CA VAL A 254 -17.08 -27.69 25.78
C VAL A 254 -18.42 -27.81 26.51
N ASP A 255 -18.52 -28.69 27.53
CA ASP A 255 -19.78 -28.91 28.28
C ASP A 255 -20.25 -27.64 29.01
N GLY A 256 -19.33 -26.87 29.59
CA GLY A 256 -19.66 -25.62 30.30
C GLY A 256 -20.13 -24.53 29.37
N THR A 257 -19.43 -24.37 28.24
CA THR A 257 -19.77 -23.35 27.20
C THR A 257 -21.10 -23.68 26.53
N ILE A 258 -21.33 -24.96 26.14
CA ILE A 258 -22.62 -25.38 25.56
C ILE A 258 -23.78 -25.14 26.55
N GLN A 259 -23.59 -25.36 27.82
CA GLN A 259 -24.62 -25.09 28.82
C GLN A 259 -24.95 -23.61 28.96
N SER A 260 -23.92 -22.74 28.88
CA SER A 260 -24.11 -21.28 28.82
C SER A 260 -24.87 -20.87 27.58
N LEU A 261 -24.44 -21.36 26.39
CA LEU A 261 -25.06 -21.06 25.12
C LEU A 261 -26.53 -21.50 25.04
N LYS A 262 -26.85 -22.67 25.62
CA LYS A 262 -28.25 -23.12 25.74
C LYS A 262 -29.08 -22.19 26.63
N THR A 263 -28.50 -21.67 27.67
CA THR A 263 -29.17 -20.70 28.54
C THR A 263 -29.38 -19.38 27.78
N GLU A 264 -28.37 -18.88 27.04
CA GLU A 264 -28.50 -17.69 26.21
C GLU A 264 -29.56 -17.87 25.10
N LEU A 265 -29.58 -19.05 24.46
CA LEU A 265 -30.54 -19.40 23.40
C LEU A 265 -31.98 -19.43 23.95
N SER A 266 -32.20 -19.86 25.20
CA SER A 266 -33.53 -19.87 25.82
C SER A 266 -34.17 -18.48 25.98
N PHE A 267 -33.39 -17.40 25.90
CA PHE A 267 -33.90 -16.02 25.92
C PHE A 267 -34.30 -15.51 24.55
N VAL A 268 -33.87 -16.17 23.45
CA VAL A 268 -34.12 -15.71 22.07
C VAL A 268 -35.58 -15.94 21.67
N GLU A 269 -36.17 -17.09 21.98
CA GLU A 269 -37.60 -17.38 21.67
C GLU A 269 -38.56 -16.33 22.25
N PRO A 270 -38.45 -15.92 23.53
CA PRO A 270 -39.26 -14.84 24.08
C PRO A 270 -39.06 -13.49 23.38
N MET A 271 -37.87 -13.21 22.81
CA MET A 271 -37.62 -11.98 22.04
C MET A 271 -38.32 -12.04 20.67
N ILE A 272 -38.20 -13.19 19.99
CA ILE A 272 -38.91 -13.41 18.71
C ILE A 272 -40.44 -13.29 18.91
N SER A 273 -40.97 -13.88 20.00
CA SER A 273 -42.41 -13.79 20.30
C SER A 273 -42.88 -12.37 20.62
N ARG A 274 -42.00 -11.47 21.05
CA ARG A 274 -42.31 -10.03 21.26
C ARG A 274 -42.00 -9.15 20.05
N LEU A 275 -41.56 -9.73 18.95
CA LEU A 275 -41.12 -9.03 17.75
C LEU A 275 -39.87 -8.13 17.97
N GLU A 276 -39.03 -8.45 18.96
CA GLU A 276 -37.75 -7.79 19.28
C GLU A 276 -36.63 -8.44 18.44
N LEU A 277 -36.75 -8.40 17.09
CA LEU A 277 -35.90 -9.18 16.21
C LEU A 277 -34.44 -8.71 16.15
N ASP A 278 -34.20 -7.40 16.28
CA ASP A 278 -32.84 -6.86 16.31
C ASP A 278 -32.04 -7.41 17.53
N GLU A 279 -32.68 -7.50 18.69
CA GLU A 279 -32.09 -8.06 19.90
C GLU A 279 -31.89 -9.58 19.77
N ALA A 280 -32.85 -10.28 19.17
CA ALA A 280 -32.78 -11.71 18.89
C ALA A 280 -31.61 -12.03 17.94
N ASN A 281 -31.47 -11.30 16.83
CA ASN A 281 -30.39 -11.44 15.87
C ASN A 281 -29.01 -11.17 16.51
N ASN A 282 -28.88 -10.11 17.31
CA ASN A 282 -27.64 -9.82 18.02
C ASN A 282 -27.23 -10.96 18.99
N LYS A 283 -28.20 -11.55 19.70
CA LYS A 283 -27.92 -12.69 20.59
C LYS A 283 -27.54 -13.94 19.81
N LEU A 284 -28.24 -14.25 18.72
CA LEU A 284 -27.90 -15.37 17.84
C LEU A 284 -26.51 -15.22 17.23
N GLY A 285 -26.16 -14.01 16.76
CA GLY A 285 -24.81 -13.70 16.29
C GLY A 285 -23.75 -14.01 17.36
N ASN A 286 -23.94 -13.55 18.58
CA ASN A 286 -23.01 -13.84 19.69
C ASN A 286 -22.92 -15.34 20.03
N ILE A 287 -24.01 -16.08 19.88
CA ILE A 287 -24.02 -17.55 20.09
C ILE A 287 -23.24 -18.25 18.99
N ASN A 288 -23.44 -17.85 17.73
CA ASN A 288 -22.73 -18.37 16.57
C ASN A 288 -21.21 -18.09 16.69
N ASP A 289 -20.85 -16.86 17.00
CA ASP A 289 -19.43 -16.46 17.16
C ASP A 289 -18.72 -17.35 18.21
N LYS A 290 -19.36 -17.58 19.35
CA LYS A 290 -18.80 -18.46 20.40
C LYS A 290 -18.73 -19.92 19.97
N LEU A 291 -19.68 -20.37 19.16
CA LEU A 291 -19.71 -21.73 18.63
C LEU A 291 -18.58 -21.92 17.61
N ASP A 292 -18.37 -20.93 16.74
CA ASP A 292 -17.28 -20.92 15.76
C ASP A 292 -15.91 -20.91 16.48
N GLU A 293 -15.73 -20.08 17.52
CA GLU A 293 -14.51 -20.11 18.35
C GLU A 293 -14.22 -21.51 18.91
N MET A 294 -15.26 -22.24 19.30
CA MET A 294 -15.07 -23.61 19.82
C MET A 294 -14.69 -24.60 18.71
N TYR A 295 -15.28 -24.48 17.53
CA TYR A 295 -14.90 -25.29 16.37
C TYR A 295 -13.46 -25.00 15.95
N ASP A 296 -13.05 -23.74 15.92
CA ASP A 296 -11.69 -23.34 15.60
C ASP A 296 -10.66 -23.93 16.57
N LEU A 297 -10.96 -23.89 17.87
CA LEU A 297 -10.07 -24.48 18.89
C LEU A 297 -9.93 -26.01 18.70
N ILE A 298 -11.01 -26.70 18.38
CA ILE A 298 -10.99 -28.15 18.14
C ILE A 298 -10.26 -28.48 16.84
N GLU A 299 -10.53 -27.73 15.78
CA GLU A 299 -9.84 -27.89 14.50
C GLU A 299 -8.33 -27.66 14.66
N TYR A 300 -7.96 -26.66 15.46
CA TYR A 300 -6.55 -26.39 15.78
C TYR A 300 -5.89 -27.60 16.47
N GLU A 301 -6.55 -28.22 17.46
CA GLU A 301 -6.03 -29.43 18.12
C GLU A 301 -5.86 -30.61 17.14
N VAL A 302 -6.81 -30.77 16.20
CA VAL A 302 -6.73 -31.84 15.20
C VAL A 302 -5.59 -31.58 14.20
N LYS A 303 -5.39 -30.34 13.76
CA LYS A 303 -4.28 -29.96 12.91
C LYS A 303 -2.95 -30.10 13.62
N ALA A 304 -2.87 -29.65 14.87
CA ALA A 304 -1.68 -29.74 15.68
C ALA A 304 -1.17 -31.19 15.82
N LYS A 305 -2.05 -32.18 15.93
CA LYS A 305 -1.63 -33.59 15.95
C LYS A 305 -0.84 -34.00 14.71
N ASN A 306 -1.33 -33.64 13.53
CA ASN A 306 -0.67 -33.98 12.28
C ASN A 306 0.70 -33.28 12.17
N GLU A 307 0.75 -32.00 12.52
CA GLU A 307 2.00 -31.23 12.54
C GLU A 307 3.00 -31.76 13.56
N VAL A 308 2.55 -32.16 14.74
CA VAL A 308 3.38 -32.80 15.76
C VAL A 308 4.01 -34.10 15.25
N GLU A 309 3.27 -34.93 14.53
CA GLU A 309 3.78 -36.19 13.95
C GLU A 309 4.90 -35.93 12.92
N GLU A 310 4.73 -34.94 12.05
CA GLU A 310 5.72 -34.53 11.05
C GLU A 310 6.96 -33.87 11.69
N THR A 311 6.73 -32.96 12.64
CA THR A 311 7.81 -32.17 13.27
C THR A 311 8.70 -33.02 14.18
N LYS A 312 8.17 -34.07 14.83
CA LYS A 312 8.98 -34.98 15.64
C LYS A 312 10.14 -35.60 14.89
N ASP A 313 9.90 -36.08 13.67
CA ASP A 313 10.95 -36.73 12.88
C ASP A 313 12.04 -35.71 12.50
N ILE A 314 11.63 -34.46 12.13
CA ILE A 314 12.54 -33.38 11.80
C ILE A 314 13.42 -33.01 13.00
N ILE A 315 12.83 -32.81 14.17
CA ILE A 315 13.56 -32.45 15.40
C ILE A 315 14.51 -33.58 15.84
N THR A 316 14.09 -34.83 15.69
CA THR A 316 14.97 -35.97 15.98
C THR A 316 16.23 -35.91 15.13
N ASP A 317 16.07 -35.70 13.83
CA ASP A 317 17.20 -35.59 12.89
C ASP A 317 18.08 -34.38 13.20
N ASP A 318 17.48 -33.24 13.52
CA ASP A 318 18.23 -32.01 13.79
C ASP A 318 18.97 -32.04 15.13
N LEU A 319 18.40 -32.63 16.16
CA LEU A 319 19.11 -32.91 17.43
C LEU A 319 20.27 -33.87 17.23
N PHE A 320 20.06 -34.92 16.41
CA PHE A 320 21.13 -35.86 16.08
C PHE A 320 22.26 -35.16 15.33
N LYS A 321 21.95 -34.34 14.32
CA LYS A 321 22.94 -33.54 13.56
C LYS A 321 23.69 -32.59 14.48
N ALA A 322 22.98 -31.86 15.36
CA ALA A 322 23.61 -30.96 16.31
C ALA A 322 24.59 -31.68 17.23
N LYS A 323 24.22 -32.86 17.70
CA LYS A 323 25.07 -33.70 18.58
C LYS A 323 26.29 -34.24 17.82
N ASP A 324 26.11 -34.75 16.61
CA ASP A 324 27.19 -35.28 15.77
C ASP A 324 28.19 -34.17 15.38
N MET A 325 27.65 -33.00 15.00
CA MET A 325 28.46 -31.82 14.72
C MET A 325 29.24 -31.37 15.96
N ASN A 326 28.61 -31.38 17.13
CA ASN A 326 29.32 -31.02 18.37
C ASN A 326 30.47 -31.96 18.68
N TYR A 327 30.28 -33.27 18.48
CA TYR A 327 31.36 -34.27 18.62
C TYR A 327 32.49 -34.01 17.63
N THR A 328 32.17 -33.66 16.40
CA THR A 328 33.15 -33.30 15.37
C THR A 328 33.94 -32.06 15.78
N LEU A 329 33.23 -31.00 16.24
CA LEU A 329 33.85 -29.76 16.71
C LEU A 329 34.73 -29.99 17.96
N GLN A 330 34.34 -30.87 18.89
CA GLN A 330 35.18 -31.21 20.05
C GLN A 330 36.52 -31.81 19.57
N THR A 331 36.47 -32.79 18.66
CA THR A 331 37.67 -33.42 18.12
C THR A 331 38.56 -32.44 17.33
N GLU A 332 37.88 -31.56 16.56
CA GLU A 332 38.57 -30.56 15.75
C GLU A 332 39.23 -29.47 16.61
N ILE A 333 38.57 -29.00 17.65
CA ILE A 333 39.16 -28.03 18.57
C ILE A 333 40.37 -28.60 19.30
N GLU A 334 40.37 -29.87 19.71
CA GLU A 334 41.54 -30.50 20.30
C GLU A 334 42.72 -30.47 19.32
N TYR A 335 42.51 -30.90 18.08
CA TYR A 335 43.52 -30.84 17.03
C TYR A 335 43.98 -29.42 16.73
N VAL A 336 43.03 -28.48 16.58
CA VAL A 336 43.36 -27.07 16.29
C VAL A 336 44.14 -26.43 17.47
N ARG A 337 43.80 -26.75 18.70
CA ARG A 337 44.49 -26.26 19.89
C ARG A 337 45.96 -26.70 19.99
N GLU A 338 46.27 -27.90 19.53
CA GLU A 338 47.66 -28.41 19.46
C GLU A 338 48.47 -27.70 18.38
N ASN A 339 47.82 -27.30 17.29
CA ASN A 339 48.50 -26.79 16.10
C ASN A 339 48.43 -25.26 15.96
N TYR A 340 47.39 -24.59 16.48
CA TYR A 340 47.14 -23.17 16.31
C TYR A 340 46.79 -22.49 17.63
N HIS A 341 47.13 -21.21 17.73
CA HIS A 341 46.60 -20.35 18.80
C HIS A 341 45.15 -19.99 18.49
N ILE A 342 44.20 -20.58 19.22
CA ILE A 342 42.76 -20.28 19.17
C ILE A 342 42.33 -19.45 20.37
N ASN A 343 41.17 -18.77 20.25
CA ASN A 343 40.57 -18.08 21.38
C ASN A 343 39.97 -19.11 22.36
N GLU A 344 40.15 -18.87 23.66
CA GLU A 344 39.53 -19.73 24.68
C GLU A 344 38.00 -19.73 24.62
N SER A 345 37.40 -18.67 24.03
CA SER A 345 35.97 -18.59 23.74
C SER A 345 35.47 -19.71 22.83
N ASP A 346 36.26 -20.14 21.84
CA ASP A 346 35.87 -21.15 20.86
C ASP A 346 35.73 -22.54 21.54
N ALA A 347 36.67 -22.86 22.43
CA ALA A 347 36.61 -24.08 23.25
C ALA A 347 35.48 -24.03 24.30
N GLN A 348 35.13 -22.83 24.81
CA GLN A 348 33.99 -22.65 25.70
C GLN A 348 32.67 -22.82 24.97
N SER A 349 32.55 -22.30 23.74
CA SER A 349 31.34 -22.43 22.90
C SER A 349 30.96 -23.89 22.67
N VAL A 350 31.92 -24.75 22.37
CA VAL A 350 31.64 -26.20 22.15
C VAL A 350 31.11 -26.87 23.42
N ARG A 351 31.60 -26.47 24.61
CA ARG A 351 31.06 -26.97 25.87
C ARG A 351 29.67 -26.42 26.17
N GLN A 352 29.39 -25.20 25.77
CA GLN A 352 28.05 -24.61 25.86
C GLN A 352 27.08 -25.35 24.96
N PHE A 353 27.45 -25.59 23.70
CA PHE A 353 26.62 -26.38 22.77
C PHE A 353 26.29 -27.76 23.33
N GLU A 354 27.26 -28.46 23.96
CA GLU A 354 27.01 -29.75 24.58
C GLU A 354 25.93 -29.68 25.66
N ASN A 355 26.02 -28.68 26.57
CA ASN A 355 25.08 -28.49 27.64
C ASN A 355 23.68 -28.11 27.11
N GLU A 356 23.63 -27.23 26.11
CA GLU A 356 22.36 -26.79 25.48
C GLU A 356 21.69 -27.96 24.74
N ILE A 357 22.44 -28.68 23.92
CA ILE A 357 21.94 -29.89 23.20
C ILE A 357 21.42 -30.92 24.21
N GLN A 358 22.15 -31.19 25.29
CA GLN A 358 21.71 -32.12 26.31
C GLN A 358 20.41 -31.67 27.00
N SER A 359 20.27 -30.35 27.25
CA SER A 359 19.04 -29.78 27.80
C SER A 359 17.86 -29.92 26.82
N LEU A 360 18.08 -29.65 25.53
CA LEU A 360 17.05 -29.79 24.50
C LEU A 360 16.64 -31.24 24.29
N ILE A 361 17.56 -32.20 24.34
CA ILE A 361 17.26 -33.63 24.32
C ILE A 361 16.39 -34.00 25.51
N SER A 362 16.67 -33.50 26.72
CA SER A 362 15.85 -33.77 27.90
C SER A 362 14.42 -33.22 27.73
N VAL A 363 14.26 -32.03 27.20
CA VAL A 363 12.93 -31.43 26.91
C VAL A 363 12.21 -32.28 25.84
N TYR A 364 12.91 -32.70 24.79
CA TYR A 364 12.35 -33.58 23.76
C TYR A 364 11.89 -34.92 24.30
N ASP A 365 12.68 -35.56 25.19
CA ASP A 365 12.28 -36.80 25.89
C ASP A 365 11.02 -36.62 26.73
N ASP A 366 10.84 -35.46 27.36
CA ASP A 366 9.65 -35.14 28.12
C ASP A 366 8.43 -34.96 27.23
N ILE A 367 8.59 -34.31 26.04
CA ILE A 367 7.55 -34.22 25.02
C ILE A 367 7.15 -35.60 24.51
N LEU A 368 8.09 -36.50 24.26
CA LEU A 368 7.82 -37.88 23.82
C LEU A 368 7.02 -38.66 24.91
N LYS A 369 7.30 -38.44 26.18
CA LYS A 369 6.52 -39.00 27.27
C LYS A 369 5.10 -38.42 27.33
N GLU A 370 4.97 -37.08 27.07
CA GLU A 370 3.68 -36.40 27.00
C GLU A 370 2.80 -36.98 25.90
N THR A 371 3.35 -37.12 24.69
CA THR A 371 2.64 -37.71 23.54
C THR A 371 2.29 -39.20 23.70
N SER A 372 2.90 -39.88 24.67
CA SER A 372 2.60 -41.30 25.00
C SER A 372 1.45 -41.45 25.97
N LYS A 373 0.89 -40.36 26.51
CA LYS A 373 -0.26 -40.43 27.43
C LYS A 373 -1.54 -40.81 26.69
N SER A 374 -2.54 -41.26 27.48
CA SER A 374 -3.87 -41.60 26.95
C SER A 374 -4.68 -40.39 26.44
N ALA A 375 -4.33 -39.20 26.91
CA ALA A 375 -4.93 -37.93 26.48
C ALA A 375 -3.82 -36.89 26.31
N VAL A 376 -3.75 -36.25 25.15
CA VAL A 376 -2.67 -35.34 24.76
C VAL A 376 -3.27 -34.04 24.28
N ARG A 377 -2.73 -32.92 24.76
CA ARG A 377 -3.00 -31.58 24.26
C ARG A 377 -1.98 -31.25 23.19
N TYR A 378 -2.37 -31.52 21.94
CA TYR A 378 -1.45 -31.40 20.81
C TYR A 378 -1.00 -29.96 20.51
N SER A 379 -1.84 -28.96 20.79
CA SER A 379 -1.45 -27.55 20.68
C SER A 379 -0.27 -27.20 21.58
N GLU A 380 -0.26 -27.65 22.82
CA GLU A 380 0.85 -27.42 23.77
C GLU A 380 2.11 -28.18 23.36
N VAL A 381 1.94 -29.40 22.86
CA VAL A 381 3.05 -30.20 22.32
C VAL A 381 3.67 -29.51 21.09
N GLN A 382 2.85 -28.96 20.21
CA GLN A 382 3.30 -28.23 19.03
C GLN A 382 4.11 -26.99 19.41
N ASP A 383 3.62 -26.19 20.37
CA ASP A 383 4.35 -25.01 20.88
C ASP A 383 5.73 -25.39 21.44
N ASN A 384 5.80 -26.51 22.18
CA ASN A 384 7.05 -27.01 22.74
C ASN A 384 8.00 -27.55 21.65
N LEU A 385 7.49 -28.19 20.61
CA LEU A 385 8.30 -28.63 19.47
C LEU A 385 8.82 -27.45 18.65
N GLN A 386 8.02 -26.43 18.43
CA GLN A 386 8.45 -25.20 17.77
C GLN A 386 9.58 -24.51 18.56
N TYR A 387 9.45 -24.44 19.88
CA TYR A 387 10.53 -23.96 20.74
C TYR A 387 11.84 -24.75 20.53
N LEU A 388 11.77 -26.09 20.45
CA LEU A 388 12.94 -26.94 20.22
C LEU A 388 13.55 -26.69 18.84
N GLU A 389 12.73 -26.63 17.79
CA GLU A 389 13.17 -26.38 16.41
C GLU A 389 13.95 -25.06 16.31
N ASP A 390 13.38 -23.99 16.88
CA ASP A 390 14.04 -22.69 16.88
C ASP A 390 15.40 -22.72 17.57
N HIS A 391 15.50 -23.38 18.74
CA HIS A 391 16.74 -23.44 19.51
C HIS A 391 17.80 -24.32 18.86
N VAL A 392 17.41 -25.50 18.33
CA VAL A 392 18.32 -26.38 17.59
C VAL A 392 18.83 -25.69 16.33
N SER A 393 17.96 -24.96 15.61
CA SER A 393 18.37 -24.18 14.44
C SER A 393 19.43 -23.13 14.77
N VAL A 394 19.32 -22.46 15.91
CA VAL A 394 20.32 -21.49 16.38
C VAL A 394 21.64 -22.19 16.68
N ILE A 395 21.60 -23.32 17.42
CA ILE A 395 22.82 -24.08 17.74
C ILE A 395 23.52 -24.55 16.45
N ASN A 396 22.80 -25.15 15.51
CA ASN A 396 23.36 -25.61 14.25
C ASN A 396 24.06 -24.49 13.48
N LYS A 397 23.45 -23.29 13.42
CA LYS A 397 24.06 -22.10 12.77
C LYS A 397 25.34 -21.63 13.46
N GLU A 398 25.36 -21.66 14.80
CA GLU A 398 26.57 -21.27 15.54
C GLU A 398 27.68 -22.32 15.41
N GLN A 399 27.33 -23.61 15.38
CA GLN A 399 28.25 -24.70 15.11
C GLN A 399 28.87 -24.59 13.72
N ASP A 400 28.05 -24.31 12.69
CA ASP A 400 28.53 -24.08 11.32
C ASP A 400 29.50 -22.89 11.24
N LYS A 401 29.21 -21.79 11.94
CA LYS A 401 30.12 -20.65 12.00
C LYS A 401 31.46 -21.02 12.62
N LEU A 402 31.42 -21.77 13.72
CA LEU A 402 32.64 -22.20 14.39
C LEU A 402 33.43 -23.17 13.50
N GLN A 403 32.78 -24.12 12.86
CA GLN A 403 33.42 -25.05 11.92
C GLN A 403 34.11 -24.31 10.78
N ASN A 404 33.41 -23.36 10.16
CA ASN A 404 33.97 -22.53 9.09
C ASN A 404 35.19 -21.71 9.57
N HIS A 405 35.10 -21.20 10.82
CA HIS A 405 36.24 -20.49 11.40
C HIS A 405 37.47 -21.39 11.56
N LEU A 406 37.29 -22.63 12.04
CA LEU A 406 38.38 -23.60 12.18
C LEU A 406 38.96 -24.05 10.84
N ILE A 407 38.12 -24.23 9.81
CA ILE A 407 38.57 -24.52 8.45
C ILE A 407 39.38 -23.35 7.89
N GLN A 408 38.94 -22.12 8.09
CA GLN A 408 39.60 -20.91 7.61
C GLN A 408 41.04 -20.76 8.16
N LEU A 409 41.29 -21.20 9.41
CA LEU A 409 42.63 -21.17 9.99
C LEU A 409 43.63 -22.03 9.17
N ARG A 410 43.20 -23.19 8.69
CA ARG A 410 44.00 -24.08 7.84
C ARG A 410 44.21 -23.50 6.44
N GLU A 411 43.19 -22.94 5.87
CA GLU A 411 43.26 -22.29 4.57
C GLU A 411 44.21 -21.08 4.60
N ASP A 412 44.11 -20.29 5.64
CA ASP A 412 45.00 -19.14 5.85
C ASP A 412 46.48 -19.55 6.05
N GLU A 413 46.74 -20.68 6.74
CA GLU A 413 48.10 -21.24 6.86
C GLU A 413 48.61 -21.66 5.49
N ALA A 414 47.82 -22.44 4.74
CA ALA A 414 48.19 -22.94 3.41
C ALA A 414 48.40 -21.80 2.40
N GLU A 415 47.56 -20.77 2.43
CA GLU A 415 47.72 -19.56 1.62
C GLU A 415 49.03 -18.81 1.95
N ALA A 416 49.35 -18.68 3.23
CA ALA A 416 50.56 -18.02 3.67
C ALA A 416 51.81 -18.79 3.26
N GLU A 417 51.80 -20.13 3.37
CA GLU A 417 52.87 -20.99 2.93
C GLU A 417 53.11 -20.91 1.40
N ASP A 418 52.03 -21.00 0.59
CA ASP A 418 52.11 -20.88 -0.88
C ASP A 418 52.66 -19.49 -1.31
N ASN A 419 52.21 -18.42 -0.67
CA ASN A 419 52.72 -17.07 -0.91
C ASN A 419 54.19 -16.96 -0.59
N LEU A 420 54.66 -17.59 0.50
CA LEU A 420 56.08 -17.59 0.88
C LEU A 420 56.92 -18.35 -0.14
N LEU A 421 56.45 -19.50 -0.62
CA LEU A 421 57.09 -20.28 -1.68
C LEU A 421 57.18 -19.49 -2.99
N ARG A 422 56.14 -18.75 -3.34
CA ARG A 422 56.13 -17.86 -4.51
C ARG A 422 57.17 -16.75 -4.37
N VAL A 423 57.26 -16.12 -3.19
CA VAL A 423 58.27 -15.10 -2.91
C VAL A 423 59.69 -15.66 -3.08
N GLN A 424 59.95 -16.84 -2.52
CA GLN A 424 61.28 -17.48 -2.66
C GLN A 424 61.62 -17.74 -4.13
N SER A 425 60.71 -18.33 -4.90
CA SER A 425 60.92 -18.62 -6.31
C SER A 425 61.16 -17.35 -7.14
N LYS A 426 60.32 -16.33 -6.90
CA LYS A 426 60.38 -15.06 -7.61
C LYS A 426 61.63 -14.26 -7.27
N LYS A 427 62.06 -14.25 -6.01
CA LYS A 427 63.31 -13.65 -5.57
C LYS A 427 64.52 -14.25 -6.29
N GLU A 428 64.62 -15.57 -6.36
CA GLU A 428 65.71 -16.24 -7.05
C GLU A 428 65.66 -16.01 -8.58
N GLU A 429 64.50 -15.87 -9.15
CA GLU A 429 64.32 -15.53 -10.58
C GLU A 429 64.82 -14.10 -10.87
N VAL A 430 64.34 -13.11 -10.09
CA VAL A 430 64.75 -11.69 -10.25
C VAL A 430 66.24 -11.54 -10.04
N TYR A 431 66.82 -12.19 -9.01
CA TYR A 431 68.25 -12.14 -8.77
C TYR A 431 69.06 -12.77 -9.87
N ARG A 432 68.61 -13.93 -10.46
CA ARG A 432 69.26 -14.51 -11.62
C ARG A 432 69.20 -13.62 -12.86
N ARG A 433 68.12 -12.89 -13.09
CA ARG A 433 68.02 -11.89 -14.18
C ARG A 433 69.03 -10.76 -13.99
N LEU A 434 69.22 -10.25 -12.74
CA LEU A 434 70.23 -9.27 -12.44
C LEU A 434 71.66 -9.77 -12.68
N LEU A 435 71.96 -11.04 -12.35
CA LEU A 435 73.24 -11.64 -12.58
C LEU A 435 73.53 -11.96 -14.07
N ALA A 436 72.49 -12.32 -14.83
CA ALA A 436 72.63 -12.66 -16.25
C ALA A 436 72.66 -11.43 -17.19
N SER A 437 72.30 -10.25 -16.68
CA SER A 437 72.27 -8.99 -17.43
C SER A 437 73.68 -8.41 -17.63
N ASN A 438 73.84 -7.54 -18.63
CA ASN A 438 75.10 -6.85 -18.94
C ASN A 438 75.45 -5.74 -17.92
N LEU A 439 75.04 -5.90 -16.66
CA LEU A 439 75.42 -4.95 -15.60
C LEU A 439 76.92 -5.11 -15.30
N THR A 440 77.61 -4.03 -15.02
CA THR A 440 79.02 -4.05 -14.61
C THR A 440 79.22 -4.82 -13.29
N SER A 441 78.26 -4.70 -12.40
CA SER A 441 78.10 -5.48 -11.18
C SER A 441 76.69 -5.33 -10.69
N VAL A 442 76.16 -6.28 -9.92
CA VAL A 442 74.85 -6.14 -9.25
C VAL A 442 75.01 -5.02 -8.21
N PRO A 443 74.20 -3.94 -8.24
CA PRO A 443 74.29 -2.89 -7.26
C PRO A 443 74.05 -3.41 -5.84
N GLU A 444 74.89 -2.94 -4.87
CA GLU A 444 74.89 -3.38 -3.48
C GLU A 444 73.51 -3.36 -2.80
N ARG A 445 72.69 -2.38 -3.16
CA ARG A 445 71.28 -2.28 -2.65
C ARG A 445 70.47 -3.55 -2.92
N PHE A 446 70.60 -4.21 -4.08
CA PHE A 446 69.87 -5.44 -4.39
C PHE A 446 70.38 -6.62 -3.58
N ILE A 447 71.66 -6.65 -3.24
CA ILE A 447 72.22 -7.68 -2.35
C ILE A 447 71.64 -7.49 -0.94
N ILE A 448 71.53 -6.23 -0.47
CA ILE A 448 70.92 -5.91 0.84
C ILE A 448 69.45 -6.30 0.85
N MET A 449 68.64 -5.86 -0.12
CA MET A 449 67.22 -6.19 -0.22
C MET A 449 66.99 -7.71 -0.29
N LYS A 450 67.78 -8.42 -1.09
CA LYS A 450 67.71 -9.90 -1.16
C LYS A 450 67.98 -10.53 0.22
N ASN A 451 69.00 -10.07 0.93
CA ASN A 451 69.36 -10.60 2.24
C ASN A 451 68.29 -10.28 3.30
N GLU A 452 67.65 -9.11 3.23
CA GLU A 452 66.53 -8.74 4.09
C GLU A 452 65.35 -9.68 3.86
N ILE A 453 64.93 -9.89 2.59
CA ILE A 453 63.88 -10.83 2.24
C ILE A 453 64.25 -12.26 2.69
N ASP A 454 65.50 -12.70 2.50
CA ASP A 454 65.96 -14.05 2.91
C ASP A 454 65.91 -14.22 4.44
N ASN A 455 66.21 -13.18 5.21
CA ASN A 455 66.13 -13.22 6.68
C ASN A 455 64.69 -13.26 7.17
N GLU A 456 63.79 -12.42 6.60
CA GLU A 456 62.38 -12.42 6.96
C GLU A 456 61.70 -13.74 6.56
N VAL A 457 62.00 -14.28 5.38
CA VAL A 457 61.51 -15.60 4.93
C VAL A 457 61.98 -16.71 5.87
N ARG A 458 63.24 -16.68 6.35
CA ARG A 458 63.73 -17.64 7.34
C ARG A 458 62.96 -17.53 8.67
N GLU A 459 62.80 -16.31 9.19
CA GLU A 459 62.06 -16.06 10.44
C GLU A 459 60.62 -16.59 10.35
N VAL A 460 59.94 -16.37 9.21
CA VAL A 460 58.60 -16.87 8.99
C VAL A 460 58.55 -18.39 8.85
N ASN A 461 59.55 -19.03 8.16
CA ASN A 461 59.66 -20.48 8.09
C ASN A 461 59.89 -21.13 9.47
N ASP A 462 60.68 -20.51 10.32
CA ASP A 462 60.92 -20.98 11.70
C ASP A 462 59.58 -20.92 12.48
N GLN A 463 58.79 -19.84 12.29
CA GLN A 463 57.46 -19.69 12.93
C GLN A 463 56.44 -20.69 12.41
N PHE A 464 56.51 -21.13 11.14
CA PHE A 464 55.66 -22.21 10.62
C PHE A 464 56.02 -23.57 11.28
N SER A 465 57.26 -23.74 11.73
CA SER A 465 57.73 -24.96 12.37
C SER A 465 57.43 -25.02 13.86
N GLU A 466 57.18 -23.90 14.51
CA GLU A 466 56.88 -23.80 15.93
C GLU A 466 55.36 -23.91 16.16
N ARG A 467 54.93 -24.94 16.91
CA ARG A 467 53.53 -25.14 17.28
C ARG A 467 53.28 -24.71 18.73
N PRO A 468 52.13 -24.06 19.03
CA PRO A 468 51.00 -23.68 18.15
C PRO A 468 51.29 -22.41 17.36
N ILE A 469 50.75 -22.30 16.12
CA ILE A 469 50.94 -21.17 15.19
C ILE A 469 49.98 -20.04 15.46
N HIS A 470 50.48 -18.79 15.42
CA HIS A 470 49.65 -17.58 15.33
C HIS A 470 49.32 -17.23 13.86
N VAL A 471 48.36 -17.89 13.25
CA VAL A 471 48.04 -17.80 11.81
C VAL A 471 47.88 -16.35 11.35
N LYS A 472 47.13 -15.53 12.07
CA LYS A 472 46.91 -14.13 11.71
C LYS A 472 48.22 -13.31 11.67
N GLN A 473 49.07 -13.45 12.68
CA GLN A 473 50.36 -12.74 12.71
C GLN A 473 51.28 -13.21 11.59
N LEU A 474 51.24 -14.50 11.29
CA LEU A 474 52.00 -15.11 10.22
C LEU A 474 51.57 -14.60 8.86
N LYS A 475 50.27 -14.57 8.58
CA LYS A 475 49.68 -14.03 7.34
C LYS A 475 50.04 -12.55 7.15
N ASP A 476 50.01 -11.75 8.23
CA ASP A 476 50.39 -10.33 8.20
C ASP A 476 51.90 -10.16 7.87
N LYS A 477 52.79 -11.03 8.40
CA LYS A 477 54.21 -11.02 8.07
C LYS A 477 54.45 -11.41 6.61
N VAL A 478 53.84 -12.51 6.15
CA VAL A 478 53.96 -12.95 4.75
C VAL A 478 53.47 -11.85 3.79
N ALA A 479 52.39 -11.18 4.08
CA ALA A 479 51.91 -10.07 3.27
C ALA A 479 52.93 -8.90 3.17
N LYS A 480 53.63 -8.60 4.24
CA LYS A 480 54.72 -7.62 4.21
C LYS A 480 55.88 -8.05 3.33
N ILE A 481 56.28 -9.34 3.44
CA ILE A 481 57.36 -9.91 2.60
C ILE A 481 56.98 -9.88 1.10
N VAL A 482 55.70 -10.15 0.79
CA VAL A 482 55.18 -10.06 -0.61
C VAL A 482 55.31 -8.63 -1.14
N ILE A 483 55.01 -7.61 -0.31
CA ILE A 483 55.16 -6.18 -0.69
C ILE A 483 56.63 -5.85 -0.93
N GLN A 484 57.53 -6.30 -0.04
CA GLN A 484 58.98 -6.08 -0.21
C GLN A 484 59.49 -6.77 -1.47
N MET A 485 59.03 -8.00 -1.75
CA MET A 485 59.39 -8.72 -2.96
C MET A 485 58.97 -7.99 -4.23
N ASN A 486 57.73 -7.48 -4.27
CA ASN A 486 57.26 -6.68 -5.40
C ASN A 486 58.13 -5.40 -5.58
N THR A 487 58.46 -4.71 -4.50
CA THR A 487 59.39 -3.55 -4.54
C THR A 487 60.77 -3.94 -5.09
N PHE A 488 61.32 -5.08 -4.64
CA PHE A 488 62.57 -5.62 -5.15
C PHE A 488 62.52 -5.90 -6.65
N GLU A 489 61.46 -6.52 -7.13
CA GLU A 489 61.23 -6.81 -8.55
C GLU A 489 61.11 -5.55 -9.40
N ASP A 490 60.28 -4.57 -8.96
CA ASP A 490 60.05 -3.31 -9.67
C ASP A 490 61.38 -2.52 -9.79
N GLU A 491 62.12 -2.39 -8.67
CA GLU A 491 63.40 -1.71 -8.71
C GLU A 491 64.45 -2.47 -9.57
N ALA A 492 64.45 -3.80 -9.55
CA ALA A 492 65.35 -4.58 -10.39
C ALA A 492 65.01 -4.39 -11.88
N ASN A 493 63.71 -4.43 -12.25
CA ASN A 493 63.27 -4.21 -13.62
C ASN A 493 63.67 -2.78 -14.08
N ASP A 494 63.46 -1.76 -13.23
CA ASP A 494 63.89 -0.40 -13.53
C ASP A 494 65.38 -0.31 -13.83
N VAL A 495 66.21 -0.96 -13.05
CA VAL A 495 67.65 -0.93 -13.26
C VAL A 495 68.05 -1.68 -14.55
N LEU A 496 67.46 -2.84 -14.83
CA LEU A 496 67.69 -3.62 -16.03
C LEU A 496 67.35 -2.82 -17.29
N VAL A 497 66.14 -2.21 -17.32
CA VAL A 497 65.72 -1.37 -18.45
C VAL A 497 66.63 -0.18 -18.64
N ASN A 498 66.94 0.53 -17.54
CA ASN A 498 67.84 1.71 -17.60
C ASN A 498 69.26 1.31 -18.08
N ALA A 499 69.81 0.14 -17.66
CA ALA A 499 71.10 -0.33 -18.10
C ALA A 499 71.10 -0.61 -19.61
N VAL A 500 70.09 -1.35 -20.11
CA VAL A 500 69.97 -1.64 -21.57
C VAL A 500 69.78 -0.35 -22.35
N TYR A 501 69.01 0.57 -21.88
CA TYR A 501 68.78 1.85 -22.55
C TYR A 501 70.07 2.71 -22.56
N ALA A 502 70.76 2.85 -21.42
CA ALA A 502 72.04 3.53 -21.35
C ALA A 502 73.08 2.91 -22.31
N GLU A 503 73.20 1.58 -22.33
CA GLU A 503 74.09 0.88 -23.23
C GLU A 503 73.77 1.19 -24.69
N LYS A 504 72.50 1.09 -25.10
CA LYS A 504 72.08 1.41 -26.48
C LYS A 504 72.36 2.84 -26.86
N LEU A 505 72.10 3.82 -25.99
CA LEU A 505 72.42 5.23 -26.19
C LEU A 505 73.93 5.43 -26.40
N ILE A 506 74.78 4.83 -25.55
CA ILE A 506 76.23 4.90 -25.67
C ILE A 506 76.71 4.25 -26.96
N GLN A 507 76.23 3.03 -27.28
CA GLN A 507 76.56 2.31 -28.50
C GLN A 507 76.16 3.08 -29.77
N TYR A 508 74.97 3.64 -29.77
CA TYR A 508 74.49 4.44 -30.91
C TYR A 508 75.31 5.73 -31.07
N GLY A 509 75.65 6.38 -29.98
CA GLY A 509 76.43 7.63 -29.93
C GLY A 509 77.86 7.47 -30.38
N ASN A 510 78.43 6.24 -30.37
CA ASN A 510 79.79 5.99 -30.82
C ASN A 510 80.08 6.46 -32.23
N ARG A 511 79.05 6.50 -33.12
CA ARG A 511 79.19 6.98 -34.51
C ARG A 511 79.54 8.46 -34.61
N TYR A 512 79.16 9.28 -33.60
CA TYR A 512 79.35 10.73 -33.56
C TYR A 512 80.63 11.18 -32.84
N ARG A 513 81.35 10.28 -32.12
CA ARG A 513 82.54 10.60 -31.36
C ARG A 513 83.66 11.27 -32.19
N LYS A 514 83.83 10.79 -33.42
CA LYS A 514 84.85 11.26 -34.31
C LYS A 514 84.64 12.70 -34.81
N ASP A 515 83.40 13.07 -35.03
CA ASP A 515 83.04 14.31 -35.67
C ASP A 515 82.60 15.39 -34.67
N HIS A 516 82.26 14.99 -33.43
CA HIS A 516 81.74 15.91 -32.42
C HIS A 516 82.45 15.71 -31.05
N HIS A 517 83.43 16.54 -30.78
CA HIS A 517 84.31 16.40 -29.55
C HIS A 517 83.51 16.54 -28.25
N HIS A 518 82.38 17.34 -28.22
CA HIS A 518 81.52 17.43 -27.05
C HIS A 518 80.77 16.14 -26.80
N VAL A 519 80.29 15.42 -27.85
CA VAL A 519 79.65 14.13 -27.75
C VAL A 519 80.62 13.09 -27.20
N ASP A 520 81.89 13.05 -27.70
CA ASP A 520 82.91 12.16 -27.20
C ASP A 520 83.13 12.34 -25.70
N LYS A 521 83.23 13.60 -25.22
CA LYS A 521 83.40 13.89 -23.79
C LYS A 521 82.25 13.44 -22.96
N SER A 522 81.03 13.74 -23.39
CA SER A 522 79.79 13.38 -22.70
C SER A 522 79.60 11.84 -22.69
N LEU A 523 79.85 11.15 -23.74
CA LEU A 523 79.73 9.67 -23.79
C LEU A 523 80.85 9.00 -22.95
N ASN A 524 82.06 9.53 -22.85
CA ASN A 524 83.08 9.04 -21.90
C ASN A 524 82.64 9.20 -20.44
N GLU A 525 82.00 10.29 -20.11
CA GLU A 525 81.39 10.45 -18.76
C GLU A 525 80.18 9.55 -18.55
N ALA A 526 79.30 9.34 -19.57
CA ALA A 526 78.20 8.39 -19.48
C ALA A 526 78.72 6.94 -19.32
N GLU A 527 79.78 6.52 -20.03
CA GLU A 527 80.44 5.21 -19.80
C GLU A 527 80.98 5.04 -18.39
N ARG A 528 81.60 6.12 -17.84
CA ARG A 528 82.12 6.14 -16.47
C ARG A 528 81.00 5.94 -15.46
N LEU A 529 79.86 6.62 -15.67
CA LEU A 529 78.68 6.49 -14.81
C LEU A 529 78.02 5.13 -14.96
N PHE A 530 77.95 4.61 -16.18
CA PHE A 530 77.47 3.25 -16.46
C PHE A 530 78.27 2.19 -15.68
N LYS A 531 79.61 2.28 -15.73
CA LYS A 531 80.53 1.38 -15.00
C LYS A 531 80.37 1.47 -13.47
N ASN A 532 79.86 2.59 -12.97
CA ASN A 532 79.59 2.80 -11.55
C ASN A 532 78.10 2.54 -11.16
N ASN A 533 77.33 1.84 -12.02
CA ASN A 533 75.93 1.49 -11.81
C ASN A 533 74.98 2.71 -11.71
N ARG A 534 75.38 3.88 -12.23
CA ARG A 534 74.61 5.11 -12.20
C ARG A 534 73.85 5.31 -13.54
N TYR A 535 73.01 4.32 -13.92
CA TYR A 535 72.41 4.23 -15.23
C TYR A 535 71.52 5.41 -15.60
N LYS A 536 70.66 5.88 -14.68
CA LYS A 536 69.77 7.05 -14.92
C LYS A 536 70.61 8.32 -15.26
N ARG A 537 71.70 8.52 -14.55
CA ARG A 537 72.57 9.66 -14.85
C ARG A 537 73.37 9.48 -16.13
N ALA A 538 73.77 8.25 -16.45
CA ALA A 538 74.40 7.94 -17.74
C ALA A 538 73.46 8.21 -18.90
N ILE A 539 72.16 7.84 -18.77
CA ILE A 539 71.11 8.12 -19.74
C ILE A 539 70.99 9.62 -19.95
N GLU A 540 70.78 10.43 -18.88
CA GLU A 540 70.63 11.89 -18.96
C GLU A 540 71.74 12.54 -19.78
N ILE A 541 73.02 12.15 -19.48
CA ILE A 541 74.18 12.73 -20.18
C ILE A 541 74.27 12.26 -21.65
N ALA A 542 73.93 10.97 -21.91
CA ALA A 542 73.96 10.42 -23.25
C ALA A 542 72.84 10.99 -24.14
N GLU A 543 71.65 11.15 -23.57
CA GLU A 543 70.52 11.78 -24.25
C GLU A 543 70.80 13.22 -24.62
N GLU A 544 71.28 14.06 -23.69
CA GLU A 544 71.62 15.46 -23.92
C GLU A 544 72.65 15.57 -25.06
N ALA A 545 73.68 14.69 -25.06
CA ALA A 545 74.66 14.67 -26.08
C ALA A 545 74.13 14.28 -27.45
N LEU A 546 73.28 13.25 -27.53
CA LEU A 546 72.70 12.74 -28.76
C LEU A 546 71.64 13.67 -29.36
N GLU A 547 70.76 14.21 -28.52
CA GLU A 547 69.74 15.20 -28.96
C GLU A 547 70.38 16.48 -29.51
N SER A 548 71.58 16.85 -29.11
CA SER A 548 72.30 18.00 -29.65
C SER A 548 72.78 17.82 -31.08
N VAL A 549 72.93 16.56 -31.55
CA VAL A 549 73.43 16.21 -32.89
C VAL A 549 72.34 15.65 -33.78
N GLU A 550 71.46 14.82 -33.25
CA GLU A 550 70.36 14.18 -33.95
C GLU A 550 69.06 14.29 -33.13
N PRO A 551 68.31 15.42 -33.30
CA PRO A 551 67.07 15.63 -32.53
C PRO A 551 66.04 14.55 -32.78
N GLY A 552 65.44 13.97 -31.67
CA GLY A 552 64.40 12.96 -31.70
C GLY A 552 64.92 11.49 -31.70
N ILE A 553 66.22 11.29 -31.74
CA ILE A 553 66.82 9.92 -31.77
C ILE A 553 66.65 9.16 -30.44
N THR A 554 66.64 9.86 -29.33
CA THR A 554 66.49 9.24 -28.01
C THR A 554 65.17 8.54 -27.91
N LYS A 555 64.04 9.12 -28.39
CA LYS A 555 62.74 8.48 -28.43
C LYS A 555 62.75 7.20 -29.28
N HIS A 556 63.45 7.21 -30.41
CA HIS A 556 63.53 6.05 -31.30
C HIS A 556 64.27 4.88 -30.61
N ILE A 557 65.35 5.20 -29.87
CA ILE A 557 66.11 4.18 -29.11
C ILE A 557 65.29 3.65 -27.92
N GLU A 558 64.57 4.53 -27.25
CA GLU A 558 63.68 4.18 -26.13
C GLU A 558 62.57 3.19 -26.62
N GLU A 559 61.91 3.51 -27.72
CA GLU A 559 60.88 2.63 -28.33
C GLU A 559 61.45 1.28 -28.75
N GLN A 560 62.72 1.16 -29.13
CA GLN A 560 63.35 -0.10 -29.39
C GLN A 560 63.63 -0.91 -28.13
N VAL A 561 64.02 -0.28 -27.04
CA VAL A 561 64.25 -0.93 -25.74
C VAL A 561 62.97 -1.44 -25.14
N ILE A 562 61.86 -0.72 -25.30
CA ILE A 562 60.53 -1.12 -24.78
C ILE A 562 59.98 -2.34 -25.57
N LYS A 563 60.40 -2.52 -26.82
CA LYS A 563 59.95 -3.65 -27.67
C LYS A 563 60.76 -4.94 -27.50
N GLU A 564 61.93 -4.87 -26.92
CA GLU A 564 62.82 -6.02 -26.57
C GLU A 564 62.53 -6.50 -25.13
#